data_4b6aa683941b80d5df79ef613fb9aca4
#
_entry.id   4b6aa683941b80d5df79ef613fb9aca4
#
_cell.length_a   1.000
_cell.length_b   1.000
_cell.length_c   1.000
_cell.angle_alpha   90.00
_cell.angle_beta   90.00
_cell.angle_gamma   90.00
#
_symmetry.space_group_name_H-M   'P 1'
#
loop_
_entity.id
_entity.type
_entity.pdbx_description
1 polymer ?
#
loop_
_entity_poly.entity_id
_entity_poly.type
_entity_poly.pdbx_seq_one_letter_code
_entity_poly.pdbx_strand_id
1 'polypeptide(L)'
;MNYAELCTNIQDICENTFTTQQLAMFTTQAEQRIYNMVQFPSLRKNMTGNIQSGNKYLKAPDDFLAVYSLAVIDGQGNYEYLLNKDVNFIRAVYPNPTTNVGIPRYYALFGPAIVANSITDELTFIMGPTPNAAYTVELHFYYYPESISVAPDGRTWLGDNFDPVLLYGALVEAATFLKGEADIIALYNAKYNEALALPKRLGDGMERQDSYRSGQYRQQVT
;
A
#
# COMPACT_ATOMS: atom_id res chain seq x y z
N MET A 1 -8.55 19.85 6.99
CA MET A 1 -8.57 20.67 5.75
C MET A 1 -9.16 19.82 4.63
N ASN A 2 -10.12 20.37 3.88
CA ASN A 2 -10.67 19.70 2.69
C ASN A 2 -9.88 20.09 1.41
N TYR A 3 -10.17 19.42 0.29
CA TYR A 3 -9.45 19.64 -0.97
C TYR A 3 -9.60 21.07 -1.52
N ALA A 4 -10.80 21.67 -1.41
CA ALA A 4 -11.02 23.03 -1.89
C ALA A 4 -10.21 24.07 -1.08
N GLU A 5 -10.17 23.91 0.24
CA GLU A 5 -9.33 24.73 1.13
C GLU A 5 -7.83 24.56 0.81
N LEU A 6 -7.39 23.32 0.56
CA LEU A 6 -6.01 23.03 0.16
C LEU A 6 -5.64 23.75 -1.14
N CYS A 7 -6.50 23.65 -2.16
CA CYS A 7 -6.29 24.32 -3.45
C CYS A 7 -6.18 25.84 -3.30
N THR A 8 -7.07 26.44 -2.52
CA THR A 8 -7.05 27.88 -2.24
C THR A 8 -5.75 28.26 -1.54
N ASN A 9 -5.38 27.55 -0.48
CA ASN A 9 -4.15 27.84 0.28
C ASN A 9 -2.88 27.71 -0.58
N ILE A 10 -2.81 26.70 -1.47
CA ILE A 10 -1.67 26.55 -2.39
C ILE A 10 -1.57 27.76 -3.33
N GLN A 11 -2.69 28.19 -3.93
CA GLN A 11 -2.72 29.34 -4.84
C GLN A 11 -2.37 30.66 -4.13
N ASP A 12 -2.92 30.88 -2.94
CA ASP A 12 -2.68 32.08 -2.16
C ASP A 12 -1.22 32.20 -1.69
N ILE A 13 -0.62 31.08 -1.23
CA ILE A 13 0.77 31.07 -0.76
C ILE A 13 1.77 31.18 -1.91
N CYS A 14 1.47 30.55 -3.05
CA CYS A 14 2.31 30.66 -4.24
C CYS A 14 2.07 31.94 -5.04
N GLU A 15 1.08 32.76 -4.65
CA GLU A 15 0.63 33.96 -5.39
C GLU A 15 0.43 33.67 -6.90
N ASN A 16 -0.10 32.48 -7.20
CA ASN A 16 -0.25 32.01 -8.58
C ASN A 16 -1.54 31.20 -8.75
N THR A 17 -2.03 31.17 -9.99
CA THR A 17 -3.19 30.37 -10.36
C THR A 17 -2.77 29.07 -11.04
N PHE A 18 -3.34 27.95 -10.62
CA PHE A 18 -3.07 26.64 -11.20
C PHE A 18 -4.35 26.02 -11.75
N THR A 19 -4.21 25.19 -12.76
CA THR A 19 -5.32 24.39 -13.26
C THR A 19 -5.69 23.30 -12.25
N THR A 20 -6.93 22.81 -12.31
CA THR A 20 -7.41 21.71 -11.46
C THR A 20 -6.51 20.45 -11.57
N GLN A 21 -6.01 20.18 -12.78
CA GLN A 21 -5.10 19.05 -13.01
C GLN A 21 -3.74 19.24 -12.32
N GLN A 22 -3.19 20.45 -12.35
CA GLN A 22 -1.94 20.77 -11.67
C GLN A 22 -2.08 20.64 -10.13
N LEU A 23 -3.16 21.18 -9.58
CA LEU A 23 -3.45 21.06 -8.14
C LEU A 23 -3.64 19.60 -7.71
N ALA A 24 -4.35 18.80 -8.50
CA ALA A 24 -4.51 17.37 -8.25
C ALA A 24 -3.16 16.64 -8.32
N MET A 25 -2.30 16.96 -9.29
CA MET A 25 -0.96 16.38 -9.41
C MET A 25 -0.10 16.70 -8.18
N PHE A 26 -0.01 17.98 -7.77
CA PHE A 26 0.78 18.37 -6.58
C PHE A 26 0.30 17.65 -5.33
N THR A 27 -1.02 17.58 -5.16
CA THR A 27 -1.65 16.91 -4.01
C THR A 27 -1.35 15.41 -4.00
N THR A 28 -1.56 14.72 -5.12
CA THR A 28 -1.32 13.27 -5.20
C THR A 28 0.17 12.91 -4.99
N GLN A 29 1.09 13.72 -5.54
CA GLN A 29 2.52 13.52 -5.31
C GLN A 29 2.92 13.74 -3.85
N ALA A 30 2.34 14.76 -3.20
CA ALA A 30 2.55 14.99 -1.77
C ALA A 30 2.02 13.83 -0.91
N GLU A 31 0.80 13.36 -1.19
CA GLU A 31 0.21 12.21 -0.48
C GLU A 31 1.08 10.95 -0.62
N GLN A 32 1.50 10.60 -1.84
CA GLN A 32 2.37 9.45 -2.08
C GLN A 32 3.70 9.58 -1.35
N ARG A 33 4.30 10.78 -1.33
CA ARG A 33 5.53 11.03 -0.57
C ARG A 33 5.33 10.80 0.92
N ILE A 34 4.19 11.25 1.49
CA ILE A 34 3.85 11.04 2.90
C ILE A 34 3.66 9.56 3.18
N TYR A 35 2.86 8.86 2.37
CA TYR A 35 2.56 7.44 2.55
C TYR A 35 3.80 6.54 2.43
N ASN A 36 4.77 6.93 1.60
CA ASN A 36 6.05 6.22 1.50
C ASN A 36 6.96 6.42 2.74
N MET A 37 6.73 7.49 3.51
CA MET A 37 7.56 7.82 4.67
C MET A 37 6.94 7.44 6.01
N VAL A 38 5.64 7.17 6.04
CA VAL A 38 4.90 6.91 7.28
C VAL A 38 4.11 5.62 7.15
N GLN A 39 4.17 4.78 8.18
CA GLN A 39 3.41 3.53 8.24
C GLN A 39 2.15 3.73 9.08
N PHE A 40 1.02 3.97 8.41
CA PHE A 40 -0.27 4.00 9.06
C PHE A 40 -1.04 2.69 8.86
N PRO A 41 -1.84 2.26 9.85
CA PRO A 41 -2.77 1.14 9.65
C PRO A 41 -3.76 1.36 8.50
N SER A 42 -4.10 2.62 8.19
CA SER A 42 -4.95 2.99 7.06
C SER A 42 -4.33 2.72 5.68
N LEU A 43 -3.02 2.45 5.60
CA LEU A 43 -2.34 2.01 4.38
C LEU A 43 -2.49 0.51 4.13
N ARG A 44 -3.22 -0.20 4.99
CA ARG A 44 -3.49 -1.63 4.87
C ARG A 44 -4.95 -1.85 4.56
N LYS A 45 -5.19 -2.70 3.59
CA LYS A 45 -6.52 -3.10 3.16
C LYS A 45 -6.68 -4.61 3.35
N ASN A 46 -7.86 -5.03 3.79
CA ASN A 46 -8.20 -6.42 3.86
C ASN A 46 -9.14 -6.76 2.70
N MET A 47 -8.86 -7.86 2.01
CA MET A 47 -9.69 -8.37 0.94
C MET A 47 -9.87 -9.88 1.08
N THR A 48 -11.10 -10.35 0.93
CA THR A 48 -11.41 -11.77 0.85
C THR A 48 -11.67 -12.16 -0.60
N GLY A 49 -11.19 -13.34 -0.98
CA GLY A 49 -11.37 -13.92 -2.29
C GLY A 49 -11.54 -15.43 -2.20
N ASN A 50 -11.69 -16.08 -3.33
CA ASN A 50 -11.79 -17.54 -3.39
C ASN A 50 -10.76 -18.11 -4.36
N ILE A 51 -10.12 -19.20 -3.96
CA ILE A 51 -9.29 -20.03 -4.82
C ILE A 51 -10.06 -21.28 -5.20
N GLN A 52 -9.81 -21.75 -6.41
CA GLN A 52 -10.46 -22.96 -6.93
C GLN A 52 -9.55 -24.19 -6.81
N SER A 53 -10.15 -25.35 -6.63
CA SER A 53 -9.43 -26.62 -6.68
C SER A 53 -8.68 -26.76 -8.01
N GLY A 54 -7.43 -27.19 -7.93
CA GLY A 54 -6.56 -27.39 -9.08
C GLY A 54 -5.92 -26.14 -9.66
N ASN A 55 -6.29 -24.94 -9.20
CA ASN A 55 -5.69 -23.67 -9.62
C ASN A 55 -4.73 -23.14 -8.55
N LYS A 56 -3.44 -23.12 -8.85
CA LYS A 56 -2.40 -22.62 -7.96
C LYS A 56 -2.15 -21.10 -8.07
N TYR A 57 -2.85 -20.43 -8.99
CA TYR A 57 -2.67 -19.00 -9.25
C TYR A 57 -3.82 -18.19 -8.64
N LEU A 58 -3.47 -17.06 -8.03
CA LEU A 58 -4.41 -16.09 -7.50
C LEU A 58 -3.99 -14.71 -8.00
N LYS A 59 -4.91 -13.97 -8.63
CA LYS A 59 -4.67 -12.60 -9.07
C LYS A 59 -4.52 -11.68 -7.87
N ALA A 60 -3.52 -10.78 -7.91
CA ALA A 60 -3.42 -9.68 -6.95
C ALA A 60 -4.48 -8.60 -7.27
N PRO A 61 -4.99 -7.87 -6.27
CA PRO A 61 -5.83 -6.70 -6.50
C PRO A 61 -5.11 -5.62 -7.34
N ASP A 62 -5.87 -4.82 -8.09
CA ASP A 62 -5.29 -3.81 -8.98
C ASP A 62 -4.58 -2.67 -8.21
N ASP A 63 -4.99 -2.42 -6.96
CA ASP A 63 -4.38 -1.43 -6.05
C ASP A 63 -3.32 -2.02 -5.11
N PHE A 64 -2.87 -3.25 -5.39
CA PHE A 64 -1.89 -3.97 -4.58
C PHE A 64 -0.48 -3.38 -4.68
N LEU A 65 0.16 -3.13 -3.54
CA LEU A 65 1.57 -2.73 -3.46
C LEU A 65 2.45 -3.83 -2.87
N ALA A 66 2.09 -4.35 -1.70
CA ALA A 66 2.86 -5.37 -1.01
C ALA A 66 1.99 -6.19 -0.06
N VAL A 67 2.34 -7.45 0.14
CA VAL A 67 1.65 -8.34 1.10
C VAL A 67 2.01 -7.94 2.52
N TYR A 68 1.00 -7.80 3.37
CA TYR A 68 1.17 -7.80 4.82
C TYR A 68 0.99 -9.21 5.38
N SER A 69 -0.12 -9.87 5.05
CA SER A 69 -0.36 -11.29 5.35
C SER A 69 -1.32 -11.91 4.33
N LEU A 70 -1.14 -13.18 4.06
CA LEU A 70 -2.00 -13.98 3.20
C LEU A 70 -2.37 -15.26 3.96
N ALA A 71 -3.66 -15.52 4.09
CA ALA A 71 -4.17 -16.71 4.75
C ALA A 71 -5.19 -17.44 3.87
N VAL A 72 -5.20 -18.75 3.99
CA VAL A 72 -6.26 -19.62 3.46
C VAL A 72 -7.14 -20.05 4.62
N ILE A 73 -8.46 -20.00 4.43
CA ILE A 73 -9.45 -20.41 5.40
C ILE A 73 -10.00 -21.74 4.97
N ASP A 74 -9.86 -22.75 5.81
CA ASP A 74 -10.36 -24.09 5.55
C ASP A 74 -11.90 -24.20 5.67
N GLY A 75 -12.46 -25.36 5.33
CA GLY A 75 -13.91 -25.58 5.43
C GLY A 75 -14.47 -25.55 6.87
N GLN A 76 -13.63 -25.55 7.89
CA GLN A 76 -13.97 -25.43 9.31
C GLN A 76 -13.82 -23.99 9.84
N GLY A 77 -13.29 -23.07 9.03
CA GLY A 77 -13.05 -21.69 9.43
C GLY A 77 -11.68 -21.45 10.08
N ASN A 78 -10.76 -22.41 10.04
CA ASN A 78 -9.42 -22.22 10.57
C ASN A 78 -8.53 -21.49 9.55
N TYR A 79 -7.69 -20.58 10.06
CA TYR A 79 -6.75 -19.80 9.27
C TYR A 79 -5.41 -20.51 9.15
N GLU A 80 -4.97 -20.79 7.93
CA GLU A 80 -3.62 -21.22 7.61
C GLU A 80 -2.88 -20.05 6.95
N TYR A 81 -1.93 -19.45 7.67
CA TYR A 81 -1.13 -18.34 7.16
C TYR A 81 -0.03 -18.86 6.24
N LEU A 82 0.01 -18.32 5.01
CA LEU A 82 1.00 -18.74 4.02
C LEU A 82 2.33 -18.02 4.25
N LEU A 83 3.41 -18.77 4.08
CA LEU A 83 4.76 -18.22 4.15
C LEU A 83 5.24 -17.80 2.77
N ASN A 84 5.82 -16.59 2.69
CA ASN A 84 6.44 -16.11 1.46
C ASN A 84 7.70 -16.94 1.14
N LYS A 85 7.80 -17.43 -0.09
CA LYS A 85 8.93 -18.17 -0.62
C LYS A 85 9.23 -17.73 -2.05
N ASP A 86 10.38 -18.10 -2.55
CA ASP A 86 10.73 -17.90 -3.95
C ASP A 86 9.91 -18.82 -4.88
N VAL A 87 9.63 -18.36 -6.09
CA VAL A 87 8.88 -19.11 -7.11
C VAL A 87 9.57 -20.45 -7.43
N ASN A 88 10.89 -20.44 -7.51
CA ASN A 88 11.66 -21.66 -7.82
C ASN A 88 11.59 -22.67 -6.67
N PHE A 89 11.57 -22.18 -5.41
CA PHE A 89 11.34 -23.05 -4.25
C PHE A 89 9.99 -23.77 -4.35
N ILE A 90 8.91 -23.05 -4.65
CA ILE A 90 7.57 -23.65 -4.77
C ILE A 90 7.55 -24.68 -5.91
N ARG A 91 8.16 -24.35 -7.05
CA ARG A 91 8.24 -25.27 -8.20
C ARG A 91 9.11 -26.49 -7.94
N ALA A 92 10.17 -26.35 -7.16
CA ALA A 92 11.04 -27.47 -6.81
C ALA A 92 10.40 -28.42 -5.78
N VAL A 93 9.70 -27.87 -4.77
CA VAL A 93 9.03 -28.66 -3.74
C VAL A 93 7.74 -29.30 -4.26
N TYR A 94 7.01 -28.60 -5.14
CA TYR A 94 5.74 -29.04 -5.72
C TYR A 94 5.82 -29.08 -7.25
N PRO A 95 6.64 -29.96 -7.84
CA PRO A 95 6.92 -29.95 -9.28
C PRO A 95 5.71 -30.32 -10.13
N ASN A 96 4.82 -31.16 -9.62
CA ASN A 96 3.64 -31.61 -10.36
C ASN A 96 2.36 -31.04 -9.71
N PRO A 97 1.67 -30.08 -10.36
CA PRO A 97 0.49 -29.44 -9.79
C PRO A 97 -0.74 -30.35 -9.68
N THR A 98 -0.75 -31.49 -10.37
CA THR A 98 -1.87 -32.44 -10.32
C THR A 98 -1.74 -33.49 -9.23
N THR A 99 -0.51 -33.83 -8.83
CA THR A 99 -0.24 -34.83 -7.78
C THR A 99 0.10 -34.18 -6.45
N ASN A 100 0.75 -33.00 -6.46
CA ASN A 100 1.09 -32.25 -5.27
C ASN A 100 -0.04 -31.28 -4.89
N VAL A 101 -1.15 -31.85 -4.44
CA VAL A 101 -2.35 -31.10 -4.05
C VAL A 101 -2.55 -31.11 -2.52
N GLY A 102 -3.10 -30.05 -1.98
CA GLY A 102 -3.38 -29.92 -0.54
C GLY A 102 -3.80 -28.49 -0.18
N ILE A 103 -3.91 -28.20 1.13
CA ILE A 103 -4.10 -26.83 1.61
C ILE A 103 -2.81 -26.07 1.33
N PRO A 104 -2.85 -24.91 0.64
CA PRO A 104 -1.68 -24.09 0.41
C PRO A 104 -1.00 -23.64 1.71
N ARG A 105 0.34 -23.68 1.73
CA ARG A 105 1.17 -23.25 2.88
C ARG A 105 2.22 -22.21 2.51
N TYR A 106 2.52 -22.11 1.21
CA TYR A 106 3.51 -21.18 0.70
C TYR A 106 2.93 -20.38 -0.44
N TYR A 107 3.40 -19.14 -0.58
CA TYR A 107 3.12 -18.32 -1.74
C TYR A 107 4.39 -17.63 -2.23
N ALA A 108 4.37 -17.26 -3.49
CA ALA A 108 5.34 -16.32 -4.06
C ALA A 108 4.62 -15.31 -4.95
N LEU A 109 5.16 -14.11 -5.03
CA LEU A 109 4.75 -13.12 -6.02
C LEU A 109 5.38 -13.49 -7.36
N PHE A 110 4.56 -13.42 -8.40
CA PHE A 110 4.91 -13.78 -9.75
C PHE A 110 4.59 -12.60 -10.68
N GLY A 111 5.47 -12.34 -11.64
CA GLY A 111 5.30 -11.23 -12.59
C GLY A 111 4.06 -11.34 -13.47
N PRO A 112 3.89 -10.44 -14.43
CA PRO A 112 2.66 -10.37 -15.22
C PRO A 112 2.36 -11.69 -15.94
N ALA A 113 1.10 -12.09 -15.87
CA ALA A 113 0.60 -13.19 -16.69
C ALA A 113 0.32 -12.67 -18.10
N ILE A 114 0.97 -13.25 -19.10
CA ILE A 114 0.80 -12.90 -20.51
C ILE A 114 0.04 -14.02 -21.20
N VAL A 115 -1.13 -13.71 -21.73
CA VAL A 115 -1.93 -14.63 -22.54
C VAL A 115 -2.15 -13.99 -23.91
N ALA A 116 -1.81 -14.72 -24.97
CA ALA A 116 -1.96 -14.26 -26.36
C ALA A 116 -1.38 -12.85 -26.64
N ASN A 117 -0.17 -12.59 -26.13
CA ASN A 117 0.55 -11.30 -26.20
C ASN A 117 -0.14 -10.12 -25.49
N SER A 118 -1.12 -10.38 -24.63
CA SER A 118 -1.76 -9.38 -23.79
C SER A 118 -1.47 -9.65 -22.32
N ILE A 119 -1.14 -8.60 -21.56
CA ILE A 119 -1.02 -8.68 -20.11
C ILE A 119 -2.42 -8.81 -19.54
N THR A 120 -2.70 -9.95 -18.90
CA THR A 120 -4.01 -10.19 -18.26
C THR A 120 -4.02 -9.78 -16.80
N ASP A 121 -2.88 -9.97 -16.12
CA ASP A 121 -2.73 -9.64 -14.70
C ASP A 121 -1.32 -9.09 -14.48
N GLU A 122 -1.21 -7.91 -13.86
CA GLU A 122 0.09 -7.29 -13.60
C GLU A 122 0.89 -8.06 -12.54
N LEU A 123 0.20 -8.56 -11.50
CA LEU A 123 0.79 -9.37 -10.44
C LEU A 123 -0.10 -10.55 -10.10
N THR A 124 0.51 -11.69 -9.90
CA THR A 124 -0.16 -12.95 -9.56
C THR A 124 0.59 -13.64 -8.42
N PHE A 125 -0.16 -14.24 -7.51
CA PHE A 125 0.40 -15.16 -6.52
C PHE A 125 0.45 -16.57 -7.09
N ILE A 126 1.57 -17.25 -6.90
CA ILE A 126 1.66 -18.68 -7.05
C ILE A 126 1.65 -19.32 -5.67
N MET A 127 0.81 -20.33 -5.48
CA MET A 127 0.65 -21.03 -4.21
C MET A 127 1.16 -22.46 -4.28
N GLY A 128 1.63 -22.98 -3.16
CA GLY A 128 2.08 -24.35 -3.03
C GLY A 128 1.75 -24.96 -1.67
N PRO A 129 1.26 -26.21 -1.63
CA PRO A 129 0.81 -27.06 -2.74
C PRO A 129 -0.38 -26.48 -3.51
N THR A 130 -0.71 -27.07 -4.66
CA THR A 130 -1.93 -26.69 -5.43
C THR A 130 -3.17 -27.00 -4.60
N PRO A 131 -4.16 -26.07 -4.51
CA PRO A 131 -5.37 -26.29 -3.74
C PRO A 131 -6.11 -27.58 -4.16
N ASN A 132 -6.42 -28.44 -3.20
CA ASN A 132 -7.19 -29.68 -3.44
C ASN A 132 -8.72 -29.47 -3.33
N ALA A 133 -9.15 -28.30 -2.84
CA ALA A 133 -10.54 -27.90 -2.75
C ALA A 133 -10.68 -26.39 -3.02
N ALA A 134 -11.91 -25.90 -3.08
CA ALA A 134 -12.16 -24.46 -3.04
C ALA A 134 -11.99 -23.95 -1.61
N TYR A 135 -11.19 -22.90 -1.45
CA TYR A 135 -10.94 -22.26 -0.16
C TYR A 135 -11.18 -20.77 -0.25
N THR A 136 -11.60 -20.17 0.86
CA THR A 136 -11.59 -18.72 1.01
C THR A 136 -10.17 -18.27 1.32
N VAL A 137 -9.78 -17.15 0.74
CA VAL A 137 -8.47 -16.52 0.96
C VAL A 137 -8.69 -15.15 1.55
N GLU A 138 -7.92 -14.80 2.55
CA GLU A 138 -7.88 -13.45 3.12
C GLU A 138 -6.51 -12.85 2.90
N LEU A 139 -6.47 -11.72 2.20
CA LEU A 139 -5.28 -10.97 1.87
C LEU A 139 -5.30 -9.63 2.58
N HIS A 140 -4.36 -9.41 3.50
CA HIS A 140 -4.00 -8.10 4.01
C HIS A 140 -2.82 -7.57 3.19
N PHE A 141 -2.96 -6.37 2.64
CA PHE A 141 -1.94 -5.80 1.77
C PHE A 141 -1.84 -4.29 1.92
N TYR A 142 -0.69 -3.76 1.55
CA TYR A 142 -0.47 -2.32 1.47
C TYR A 142 -1.02 -1.79 0.14
N TYR A 143 -1.67 -0.62 0.21
CA TYR A 143 -2.17 0.10 -0.94
C TYR A 143 -2.03 1.61 -0.70
N TYR A 144 -2.14 2.42 -1.74
CA TYR A 144 -2.31 3.86 -1.56
C TYR A 144 -3.79 4.18 -1.36
N PRO A 145 -4.16 4.89 -0.28
CA PRO A 145 -5.52 5.39 -0.11
C PRO A 145 -5.93 6.32 -1.26
N GLU A 146 -7.22 6.44 -1.46
CA GLU A 146 -7.76 7.37 -2.43
C GLU A 146 -7.32 8.80 -2.11
N SER A 147 -6.87 9.55 -3.14
CA SER A 147 -6.41 10.92 -2.97
C SER A 147 -7.56 11.85 -2.55
N ILE A 148 -7.26 12.83 -1.71
CA ILE A 148 -8.21 13.88 -1.31
C ILE A 148 -8.80 14.61 -2.53
N SER A 149 -8.09 14.63 -3.66
CA SER A 149 -8.53 15.27 -4.90
C SER A 149 -9.72 14.57 -5.57
N VAL A 150 -9.94 13.27 -5.28
CA VAL A 150 -11.02 12.44 -5.85
C VAL A 150 -11.95 11.88 -4.79
N ALA A 151 -11.62 12.02 -3.51
CA ALA A 151 -12.46 11.57 -2.41
C ALA A 151 -13.86 12.20 -2.47
N PRO A 152 -14.95 11.44 -2.20
CA PRO A 152 -16.33 11.90 -2.40
C PRO A 152 -16.67 13.23 -1.75
N ASP A 153 -16.15 13.50 -0.55
CA ASP A 153 -16.38 14.73 0.20
C ASP A 153 -15.19 15.70 0.13
N GLY A 154 -14.20 15.42 -0.72
CA GLY A 154 -12.93 16.15 -0.74
C GLY A 154 -12.20 16.12 0.59
N ARG A 155 -12.36 15.03 1.38
CA ARG A 155 -11.77 14.86 2.71
C ARG A 155 -11.13 13.48 2.81
N THR A 156 -9.96 13.42 3.45
CA THR A 156 -9.28 12.18 3.80
C THR A 156 -8.81 12.25 5.25
N TRP A 157 -8.57 11.09 5.84
CA TRP A 157 -8.02 11.03 7.19
C TRP A 157 -6.70 11.82 7.33
N LEU A 158 -5.87 11.81 6.28
CA LEU A 158 -4.63 12.60 6.23
C LEU A 158 -4.93 14.11 6.24
N GLY A 159 -5.83 14.57 5.39
CA GLY A 159 -6.21 15.99 5.30
C GLY A 159 -6.89 16.50 6.57
N ASP A 160 -7.64 15.65 7.28
CA ASP A 160 -8.34 16.05 8.50
C ASP A 160 -7.43 16.10 9.75
N ASN A 161 -6.42 15.22 9.81
CA ASN A 161 -5.58 15.08 11.01
C ASN A 161 -4.17 15.67 10.84
N PHE A 162 -3.67 15.80 9.61
CA PHE A 162 -2.30 16.21 9.31
C PHE A 162 -2.25 17.21 8.15
N ASP A 163 -3.13 18.18 8.17
CA ASP A 163 -3.22 19.24 7.16
C ASP A 163 -1.89 19.99 6.91
N PRO A 164 -1.03 20.33 7.92
CA PRO A 164 0.23 20.99 7.63
C PRO A 164 1.18 20.15 6.78
N VAL A 165 1.24 18.83 7.01
CA VAL A 165 2.14 17.98 6.22
C VAL A 165 1.68 17.86 4.77
N LEU A 166 0.36 17.80 4.55
CA LEU A 166 -0.21 17.75 3.21
C LEU A 166 -0.02 19.09 2.48
N LEU A 167 -0.27 20.21 3.14
CA LEU A 167 -0.10 21.55 2.59
C LEU A 167 1.35 21.81 2.18
N TYR A 168 2.30 21.65 3.11
CA TYR A 168 3.71 21.89 2.80
C TYR A 168 4.28 20.88 1.80
N GLY A 169 3.79 19.64 1.81
CA GLY A 169 4.11 18.66 0.76
C GLY A 169 3.70 19.15 -0.62
N ALA A 170 2.47 19.60 -0.76
CA ALA A 170 1.95 20.14 -2.03
C ALA A 170 2.64 21.46 -2.44
N LEU A 171 2.99 22.32 -1.49
CA LEU A 171 3.75 23.56 -1.75
C LEU A 171 5.16 23.28 -2.28
N VAL A 172 5.83 22.24 -1.81
CA VAL A 172 7.12 21.82 -2.37
C VAL A 172 6.99 21.42 -3.83
N GLU A 173 5.94 20.66 -4.18
CA GLU A 173 5.68 20.27 -5.58
C GLU A 173 5.32 21.49 -6.44
N ALA A 174 4.46 22.38 -5.94
CA ALA A 174 4.07 23.60 -6.64
C ALA A 174 5.27 24.54 -6.87
N ALA A 175 6.10 24.79 -5.84
CA ALA A 175 7.29 25.61 -5.97
C ALA A 175 8.33 25.00 -6.94
N THR A 176 8.48 23.69 -6.92
CA THR A 176 9.33 22.98 -7.87
C THR A 176 8.81 23.11 -9.31
N PHE A 177 7.49 23.00 -9.49
CA PHE A 177 6.83 23.19 -10.79
C PHE A 177 7.04 24.61 -11.33
N LEU A 178 6.94 25.62 -10.50
CA LEU A 178 7.17 27.03 -10.85
C LEU A 178 8.65 27.36 -11.09
N LYS A 179 9.57 26.41 -10.83
CA LYS A 179 11.01 26.66 -10.80
C LYS A 179 11.38 27.79 -9.85
N GLY A 180 10.71 27.80 -8.69
CA GLY A 180 10.89 28.79 -7.64
C GLY A 180 12.34 28.88 -7.13
N GLU A 181 12.63 29.92 -6.36
CA GLU A 181 13.93 30.15 -5.77
C GLU A 181 14.30 29.00 -4.79
N ALA A 182 15.57 28.64 -4.77
CA ALA A 182 16.06 27.49 -4.01
C ALA A 182 15.85 27.62 -2.49
N ASP A 183 15.88 28.84 -1.97
CA ASP A 183 15.64 29.16 -0.57
C ASP A 183 14.16 28.97 -0.17
N ILE A 184 13.21 29.32 -1.03
CA ILE A 184 11.78 29.08 -0.81
C ILE A 184 11.49 27.57 -0.83
N ILE A 185 12.03 26.84 -1.78
CA ILE A 185 11.89 25.39 -1.85
C ILE A 185 12.50 24.73 -0.60
N ALA A 186 13.67 25.22 -0.14
CA ALA A 186 14.32 24.73 1.07
C ALA A 186 13.46 25.03 2.32
N LEU A 187 12.84 26.21 2.41
CA LEU A 187 11.94 26.58 3.49
C LEU A 187 10.71 25.65 3.55
N TYR A 188 10.05 25.41 2.41
CA TYR A 188 8.89 24.50 2.36
C TYR A 188 9.27 23.07 2.70
N ASN A 189 10.43 22.58 2.24
CA ASN A 189 10.95 21.27 2.63
C ASN A 189 11.26 21.19 4.14
N ALA A 190 11.80 22.24 4.75
CA ALA A 190 12.04 22.27 6.19
C ALA A 190 10.72 22.18 6.98
N LYS A 191 9.71 22.97 6.58
CA LYS A 191 8.36 22.94 7.17
C LYS A 191 7.65 21.62 6.96
N TYR A 192 7.77 21.02 5.78
CA TYR A 192 7.28 19.68 5.50
C TYR A 192 7.89 18.64 6.44
N ASN A 193 9.22 18.64 6.60
CA ASN A 193 9.92 17.70 7.48
C ASN A 193 9.57 17.90 8.96
N GLU A 194 9.39 19.14 9.41
CA GLU A 194 8.91 19.47 10.74
C GLU A 194 7.51 18.89 10.97
N ALA A 195 6.57 19.14 10.04
CA ALA A 195 5.20 18.65 10.10
C ALA A 195 5.13 17.12 10.02
N LEU A 196 6.03 16.47 9.25
CA LEU A 196 6.08 15.02 9.07
C LEU A 196 6.52 14.26 10.34
N ALA A 197 7.16 14.92 11.29
CA ALA A 197 7.65 14.28 12.51
C ALA A 197 6.50 13.70 13.37
N LEU A 198 5.35 14.37 13.42
CA LEU A 198 4.19 13.93 14.19
C LEU A 198 3.53 12.66 13.61
N PRO A 199 3.15 12.62 12.33
CA PRO A 199 2.63 11.40 11.72
C PRO A 199 3.59 10.21 11.78
N LYS A 200 4.91 10.42 11.66
CA LYS A 200 5.90 9.35 11.86
C LYS A 200 5.82 8.76 13.27
N ARG A 201 5.83 9.61 14.30
CA ARG A 201 5.72 9.15 15.69
C ARG A 201 4.41 8.42 15.96
N LEU A 202 3.32 8.91 15.39
CA LEU A 202 2.01 8.28 15.53
C LEU A 202 1.97 6.91 14.84
N GLY A 203 2.45 6.83 13.60
CA GLY A 203 2.52 5.58 12.84
C GLY A 203 3.35 4.51 13.56
N ASP A 204 4.56 4.88 14.01
CA ASP A 204 5.43 4.00 14.80
C ASP A 204 4.77 3.57 16.13
N GLY A 205 4.04 4.48 16.78
CA GLY A 205 3.31 4.21 18.02
C GLY A 205 2.17 3.21 17.82
N MET A 206 1.38 3.37 16.77
CA MET A 206 0.28 2.47 16.43
C MET A 206 0.78 1.05 16.09
N GLU A 207 1.92 0.91 15.45
CA GLU A 207 2.53 -0.39 15.16
C GLU A 207 3.05 -1.10 16.42
N ARG A 208 3.47 -0.34 17.44
CA ARG A 208 4.02 -0.87 18.69
C ARG A 208 2.96 -1.19 19.75
N GLN A 209 1.71 -0.79 19.57
CA GLN A 209 0.62 -1.03 20.51
C GLN A 209 0.09 -2.47 20.51
N ASP A 210 0.56 -3.31 19.57
CA ASP A 210 0.25 -4.73 19.62
C ASP A 210 0.96 -5.41 20.79
N SER A 211 0.22 -5.68 21.87
CA SER A 211 0.74 -6.33 23.07
C SER A 211 1.27 -7.75 22.81
N TYR A 212 0.81 -8.42 21.76
CA TYR A 212 1.35 -9.70 21.32
C TYR A 212 2.72 -9.55 20.64
N ARG A 213 2.94 -8.47 19.88
CA ARG A 213 4.24 -8.19 19.27
C ARG A 213 5.28 -7.73 20.28
N SER A 214 4.89 -7.02 21.34
CA SER A 214 5.80 -6.63 22.41
C SER A 214 6.25 -7.81 23.27
N GLY A 215 5.49 -8.91 23.27
CA GLY A 215 5.86 -10.17 23.94
C GLY A 215 6.67 -11.14 23.08
N GLN A 216 6.78 -10.91 21.78
CA GLN A 216 7.64 -11.74 20.92
C GLN A 216 9.11 -11.30 21.08
N TYR A 217 9.88 -12.15 21.73
CA TYR A 217 11.33 -12.01 21.84
C TYR A 217 11.96 -12.02 20.44
N ARG A 218 12.32 -10.85 19.93
CA ARG A 218 13.17 -10.76 18.75
C ARG A 218 14.58 -11.14 19.17
N GLN A 219 15.00 -12.36 18.85
CA GLN A 219 16.42 -12.68 18.87
C GLN A 219 17.13 -11.71 17.92
N GLN A 220 18.02 -10.89 18.48
CA GLN A 220 18.94 -10.15 17.64
C GLN A 220 19.81 -11.18 16.92
N VAL A 221 19.75 -11.14 15.59
CA VAL A 221 20.66 -11.90 14.76
C VAL A 221 22.02 -11.25 14.92
N THR A 222 22.91 -11.92 15.67
CA THR A 222 24.33 -11.58 15.77
C THR A 222 25.05 -11.95 14.49
#